data_97d61af6652272b75efaaf915ceb5e46
#
_entry.id   97d61af6652272b75efaaf915ceb5e46
#
_cell.length_a   1.000
_cell.length_b   1.000
_cell.length_c   1.000
_cell.angle_alpha   90.00
_cell.angle_beta   90.00
_cell.angle_gamma   90.00
#
_symmetry.space_group_name_H-M   'P 1'
#
loop_
_entity.id
_entity.type
_entity.pdbx_description
1 polymer ?
#
loop_
_entity_poly.entity_id
_entity_poly.type
_entity_poly.pdbx_seq_one_letter_code
_entity_poly.pdbx_strand_id
1 'polypeptide(L)'
;MDRLFEPLNFRHGPAMKNRFMLAPLTNLQSHDDGVLSDQEFKWLTMRASGGFGLVMTCAAHVQAAGQGFPGQLGIFDDVHVGGLARLAAAIRHHGSLAMVQLHHAGLRSPPDLIGGHPLSASDDEKTGARAVSYT
;
A
#
# COMPACT_ATOMS: atom_id res chain seq x y z
N MET A 1 25.30 13.71 11.95
CA MET A 1 24.75 12.46 11.36
C MET A 1 24.11 11.54 12.38
N ASP A 2 24.56 11.60 13.63
CA ASP A 2 24.14 10.66 14.67
C ASP A 2 22.62 10.67 14.98
N ARG A 3 21.98 11.84 14.89
CA ARG A 3 20.53 11.98 15.16
C ARG A 3 19.60 11.16 14.24
N LEU A 4 20.05 10.77 13.04
CA LEU A 4 19.26 9.94 12.13
C LEU A 4 19.11 8.50 12.63
N PHE A 5 20.09 8.03 13.39
CA PHE A 5 20.09 6.67 13.95
C PHE A 5 19.50 6.60 15.35
N GLU A 6 19.20 7.76 15.97
CA GLU A 6 18.50 7.80 17.27
C GLU A 6 17.03 7.42 17.12
N PRO A 7 16.44 6.74 18.12
CA PRO A 7 15.02 6.47 18.14
C PRO A 7 14.18 7.74 18.01
N LEU A 8 13.06 7.64 17.30
CA LEU A 8 12.05 8.68 17.22
C LEU A 8 10.83 8.27 18.04
N ASN A 9 10.60 9.00 19.13
CA ASN A 9 9.43 8.82 19.97
C ASN A 9 8.33 9.77 19.54
N PHE A 10 7.16 9.23 19.24
CA PHE A 10 5.96 10.02 18.98
C PHE A 10 5.23 10.35 20.27
N ARG A 11 4.48 11.44 20.27
CA ARG A 11 3.61 11.76 21.40
C ARG A 11 2.55 10.68 21.66
N HIS A 12 2.09 10.03 20.58
CA HIS A 12 1.15 8.92 20.59
C HIS A 12 1.62 7.87 19.59
N GLY A 13 1.49 6.60 19.95
CA GLY A 13 1.87 5.47 19.08
C GLY A 13 3.26 4.88 19.39
N PRO A 14 3.67 3.85 18.66
CA PRO A 14 4.93 3.16 18.87
C PRO A 14 6.12 4.00 18.41
N ALA A 15 7.26 3.85 19.09
CA ALA A 15 8.51 4.50 18.68
C ALA A 15 9.10 3.84 17.41
N MET A 16 9.79 4.64 16.60
CA MET A 16 10.67 4.12 15.55
C MET A 16 12.09 3.91 16.09
N LYS A 17 12.74 2.82 15.69
CA LYS A 17 14.13 2.53 16.11
C LYS A 17 15.17 3.53 15.56
N ASN A 18 14.85 4.25 14.53
CA ASN A 18 15.64 5.33 13.91
C ASN A 18 14.71 6.24 13.08
N ARG A 19 15.27 7.24 12.40
CA ARG A 19 14.51 8.24 11.64
C ARG A 19 14.43 7.96 10.14
N PHE A 20 14.70 6.71 9.72
CA PHE A 20 14.59 6.30 8.33
C PHE A 20 13.24 5.64 8.07
N MET A 21 12.52 6.14 7.09
CA MET A 21 11.27 5.57 6.59
C MET A 21 11.45 5.16 5.14
N LEU A 22 11.06 3.93 4.80
CA LEU A 22 10.86 3.55 3.41
C LEU A 22 9.56 4.19 2.93
N ALA A 23 9.67 5.13 2.00
CA ALA A 23 8.52 5.74 1.36
C ALA A 23 7.76 4.72 0.48
N PRO A 24 6.45 4.89 0.27
CA PRO A 24 5.69 4.03 -0.62
C PRO A 24 6.19 4.20 -2.08
N LEU A 25 6.51 3.09 -2.72
CA LEU A 25 6.99 3.06 -4.11
C LEU A 25 6.17 2.04 -4.89
N THR A 26 5.62 2.45 -6.01
CA THR A 26 4.97 1.54 -6.96
C THR A 26 5.98 0.54 -7.51
N ASN A 27 5.75 -0.74 -7.30
CA ASN A 27 6.68 -1.82 -7.67
C ASN A 27 6.09 -2.83 -8.65
N LEU A 28 4.77 -2.82 -8.87
CA LEU A 28 4.07 -3.71 -9.81
C LEU A 28 4.30 -5.20 -9.53
N GLN A 29 4.45 -5.60 -8.27
CA GLN A 29 4.89 -6.95 -7.90
C GLN A 29 3.81 -7.83 -7.28
N SER A 30 2.66 -7.27 -6.86
CA SER A 30 1.54 -8.07 -6.38
C SER A 30 0.87 -8.86 -7.51
N HIS A 31 0.05 -9.83 -7.17
CA HIS A 31 -0.76 -10.55 -8.15
C HIS A 31 -1.86 -9.64 -8.73
N ASP A 32 -2.43 -10.01 -9.88
CA ASP A 32 -3.44 -9.19 -10.56
C ASP A 32 -4.72 -8.99 -9.74
N ASP A 33 -5.03 -9.93 -8.84
CA ASP A 33 -6.13 -9.85 -7.88
C ASP A 33 -5.80 -9.03 -6.61
N GLY A 34 -4.61 -8.42 -6.56
CA GLY A 34 -4.14 -7.64 -5.42
C GLY A 34 -3.54 -8.46 -4.27
N VAL A 35 -3.52 -9.79 -4.37
CA VAL A 35 -2.89 -10.63 -3.35
C VAL A 35 -1.38 -10.39 -3.32
N LEU A 36 -0.83 -10.24 -2.11
CA LEU A 36 0.60 -10.03 -1.91
C LEU A 36 1.42 -11.19 -2.50
N SER A 37 2.32 -10.90 -3.43
CA SER A 37 3.25 -11.88 -3.98
C SER A 37 4.44 -12.13 -3.04
N ASP A 38 5.12 -13.26 -3.22
CA ASP A 38 6.38 -13.52 -2.51
C ASP A 38 7.51 -12.57 -2.95
N GLN A 39 7.45 -12.04 -4.17
CA GLN A 39 8.42 -11.06 -4.67
C GLN A 39 8.28 -9.75 -3.92
N GLU A 40 7.08 -9.19 -3.79
CA GLU A 40 6.83 -7.98 -3.04
C GLU A 40 7.08 -8.17 -1.53
N PHE A 41 6.65 -9.30 -0.97
CA PHE A 41 6.96 -9.68 0.41
C PHE A 41 8.46 -9.63 0.67
N LYS A 42 9.27 -10.28 -0.17
CA LYS A 42 10.73 -10.28 -0.07
C LYS A 42 11.31 -8.87 -0.22
N TRP A 43 10.80 -8.10 -1.17
CA TRP A 43 11.26 -6.74 -1.43
C TRP A 43 11.07 -5.83 -0.21
N LEU A 44 9.91 -5.87 0.44
CA LEU A 44 9.60 -5.06 1.63
C LEU A 44 10.35 -5.55 2.88
N THR A 45 10.41 -6.86 3.12
CA THR A 45 11.09 -7.41 4.29
C THR A 45 12.60 -7.21 4.24
N MET A 46 13.22 -7.23 3.06
CA MET A 46 14.64 -6.86 2.90
C MET A 46 14.93 -5.43 3.36
N ARG A 47 14.02 -4.48 3.17
CA ARG A 47 14.19 -3.10 3.65
C ARG A 47 14.10 -3.03 5.17
N ALA A 48 13.18 -3.78 5.76
CA ALA A 48 13.10 -3.90 7.23
C ALA A 48 14.38 -4.48 7.82
N SER A 49 14.91 -5.57 7.24
CA SER A 49 16.17 -6.19 7.67
C SER A 49 17.38 -5.28 7.41
N GLY A 50 17.33 -4.45 6.36
CA GLY A 50 18.33 -3.44 6.03
C GLY A 50 18.35 -2.23 6.95
N GLY A 51 17.45 -2.18 7.96
CA GLY A 51 17.55 -1.21 9.05
C GLY A 51 16.55 -0.05 9.04
N PHE A 52 15.63 0.04 8.08
CA PHE A 52 14.58 1.07 8.13
C PHE A 52 13.78 0.99 9.44
N GLY A 53 13.50 2.14 10.06
CA GLY A 53 12.67 2.24 11.26
C GLY A 53 11.17 2.10 10.99
N LEU A 54 10.75 2.45 9.77
CA LEU A 54 9.39 2.25 9.27
C LEU A 54 9.47 1.77 7.83
N VAL A 55 8.66 0.77 7.50
CA VAL A 55 8.48 0.27 6.13
C VAL A 55 7.02 0.45 5.75
N MET A 56 6.78 1.28 4.72
CA MET A 56 5.46 1.49 4.14
C MET A 56 5.30 0.65 2.88
N THR A 57 4.15 0.01 2.70
CA THR A 57 3.84 -0.73 1.48
C THR A 57 3.77 0.22 0.27
N CYS A 58 3.78 -0.33 -0.94
CA CYS A 58 3.26 0.42 -2.09
C CYS A 58 1.77 0.76 -1.88
N ALA A 59 1.23 1.56 -2.77
CA ALA A 59 -0.18 1.95 -2.73
C ALA A 59 -1.09 0.73 -2.80
N ALA A 60 -1.84 0.45 -1.71
CA ALA A 60 -2.79 -0.65 -1.62
C ALA A 60 -4.20 -0.15 -1.93
N HIS A 61 -4.85 -0.70 -2.97
CA HIS A 61 -6.18 -0.22 -3.34
C HIS A 61 -7.25 -0.76 -2.39
N VAL A 62 -8.14 0.15 -1.97
CA VAL A 62 -9.19 -0.09 -0.96
C VAL A 62 -10.52 -0.55 -1.54
N GLN A 63 -10.60 -0.68 -2.85
CA GLN A 63 -11.77 -1.15 -3.60
C GLN A 63 -11.29 -1.73 -4.93
N ALA A 64 -11.94 -2.77 -5.46
CA ALA A 64 -11.59 -3.35 -6.76
C ALA A 64 -11.61 -2.28 -7.88
N ALA A 65 -12.66 -1.45 -7.93
CA ALA A 65 -12.78 -0.35 -8.88
C ALA A 65 -11.77 0.80 -8.66
N GLY A 66 -11.00 0.75 -7.56
CA GLY A 66 -9.97 1.73 -7.22
C GLY A 66 -8.57 1.34 -7.66
N GLN A 67 -8.39 0.21 -8.33
CA GLN A 67 -7.09 -0.22 -8.84
C GLN A 67 -6.56 0.78 -9.88
N GLY A 68 -5.31 1.21 -9.73
CA GLY A 68 -4.69 2.21 -10.60
C GLY A 68 -3.69 1.65 -11.60
N PHE A 69 -3.16 0.43 -11.36
CA PHE A 69 -2.15 -0.20 -12.21
C PHE A 69 -2.09 -1.71 -11.99
N PRO A 70 -1.62 -2.50 -12.97
CA PRO A 70 -1.43 -3.95 -12.84
C PRO A 70 -0.45 -4.28 -11.71
N GLY A 71 -0.64 -5.40 -11.03
CA GLY A 71 0.23 -5.82 -9.93
C GLY A 71 0.20 -4.89 -8.71
N GLN A 72 -0.87 -4.13 -8.53
CA GLN A 72 -1.07 -3.29 -7.36
C GLN A 72 -1.55 -4.12 -6.18
N LEU A 73 -0.94 -3.92 -5.00
CA LEU A 73 -1.38 -4.52 -3.75
C LEU A 73 -2.83 -4.15 -3.42
N GLY A 74 -3.64 -5.10 -2.97
CA GLY A 74 -5.02 -4.91 -2.52
C GLY A 74 -5.15 -4.97 -1.00
N ILE A 75 -6.19 -4.30 -0.48
CA ILE A 75 -6.57 -4.32 0.94
C ILE A 75 -8.10 -4.19 1.12
N PHE A 76 -8.87 -4.60 0.14
CA PHE A 76 -10.32 -4.38 0.10
C PHE A 76 -11.15 -5.65 0.37
N ASP A 77 -10.52 -6.81 0.48
CA ASP A 77 -11.20 -8.10 0.65
C ASP A 77 -10.44 -8.99 1.64
N ASP A 78 -11.13 -9.95 2.25
CA ASP A 78 -10.58 -10.87 3.24
C ASP A 78 -9.45 -11.75 2.68
N VAL A 79 -9.42 -12.00 1.37
CA VAL A 79 -8.34 -12.74 0.69
C VAL A 79 -6.96 -12.08 0.91
N HIS A 80 -6.91 -10.77 1.11
CA HIS A 80 -5.66 -10.02 1.33
C HIS A 80 -5.13 -10.13 2.76
N VAL A 81 -5.99 -10.45 3.74
CA VAL A 81 -5.65 -10.41 5.18
C VAL A 81 -4.46 -11.31 5.50
N GLY A 82 -4.44 -12.54 5.00
CA GLY A 82 -3.36 -13.49 5.29
C GLY A 82 -1.99 -13.00 4.84
N GLY A 83 -1.90 -12.48 3.63
CA GLY A 83 -0.67 -11.91 3.06
C GLY A 83 -0.18 -10.67 3.82
N LEU A 84 -1.10 -9.74 4.09
CA LEU A 84 -0.79 -8.51 4.82
C LEU A 84 -0.40 -8.77 6.28
N ALA A 85 -1.05 -9.72 6.96
CA ALA A 85 -0.68 -10.12 8.32
C ALA A 85 0.73 -10.73 8.35
N ARG A 86 1.06 -11.63 7.39
CA ARG A 86 2.40 -12.20 7.21
C ARG A 86 3.44 -11.09 7.01
N LEU A 87 3.16 -10.13 6.14
CA LEU A 87 4.06 -9.01 5.85
C LEU A 87 4.29 -8.14 7.08
N ALA A 88 3.23 -7.74 7.76
CA ALA A 88 3.31 -6.91 8.96
C ALA A 88 4.11 -7.60 10.09
N ALA A 89 3.92 -8.91 10.29
CA ALA A 89 4.68 -9.70 11.25
C ALA A 89 6.17 -9.74 10.89
N ALA A 90 6.51 -9.99 9.62
CA ALA A 90 7.89 -10.05 9.15
C ALA A 90 8.61 -8.70 9.27
N ILE A 91 7.95 -7.59 8.92
CA ILE A 91 8.53 -6.25 9.10
C ILE A 91 8.79 -5.96 10.58
N ARG A 92 7.83 -6.26 11.45
CA ARG A 92 7.96 -6.04 12.91
C ARG A 92 9.03 -6.94 13.55
N HIS A 93 9.26 -8.14 13.01
CA HIS A 93 10.34 -9.03 13.46
C HIS A 93 11.72 -8.36 13.41
N HIS A 94 11.93 -7.44 12.45
CA HIS A 94 13.15 -6.64 12.32
C HIS A 94 13.13 -5.33 13.14
N GLY A 95 12.18 -5.16 14.07
CA GLY A 95 12.04 -3.95 14.87
C GLY A 95 11.61 -2.71 14.07
N SER A 96 11.05 -2.89 12.90
CA SER A 96 10.51 -1.81 12.06
C SER A 96 9.01 -1.68 12.26
N LEU A 97 8.48 -0.45 12.16
CA LEU A 97 7.03 -0.25 12.08
C LEU A 97 6.55 -0.65 10.68
N ALA A 98 5.44 -1.38 10.63
CA ALA A 98 4.76 -1.71 9.37
C ALA A 98 3.61 -0.71 9.16
N MET A 99 3.56 -0.11 7.97
CA MET A 99 2.53 0.83 7.57
C MET A 99 2.02 0.48 6.17
N VAL A 100 0.73 0.65 5.93
CA VAL A 100 0.13 0.52 4.61
C VAL A 100 -0.23 1.90 4.07
N GLN A 101 0.05 2.16 2.78
CA GLN A 101 -0.50 3.31 2.08
C GLN A 101 -1.83 2.91 1.45
N LEU A 102 -2.93 3.52 1.91
CA LEU A 102 -4.25 3.33 1.31
C LEU A 102 -4.37 4.16 0.04
N HIS A 103 -4.98 3.58 -1.00
CA HIS A 103 -5.09 4.20 -2.32
C HIS A 103 -6.42 3.89 -2.99
N HIS A 104 -6.90 4.84 -3.77
CA HIS A 104 -7.98 4.66 -4.75
C HIS A 104 -7.69 5.57 -5.94
N ALA A 105 -7.59 5.00 -7.15
CA ALA A 105 -7.21 5.76 -8.33
C ALA A 105 -8.34 6.67 -8.84
N GLY A 106 -9.59 6.41 -8.44
CA GLY A 106 -10.74 7.24 -8.78
C GLY A 106 -10.93 7.32 -10.29
N LEU A 107 -11.09 8.52 -10.82
CA LEU A 107 -11.26 8.76 -12.26
C LEU A 107 -10.06 8.31 -13.12
N ARG A 108 -8.91 7.99 -12.49
CA ARG A 108 -7.71 7.51 -13.17
C ARG A 108 -7.59 5.98 -13.16
N SER A 109 -8.53 5.26 -12.57
CA SER A 109 -8.55 3.80 -12.67
C SER A 109 -8.72 3.39 -14.12
N PRO A 110 -7.81 2.54 -14.68
CA PRO A 110 -7.94 2.12 -16.08
C PRO A 110 -9.19 1.24 -16.28
N PRO A 111 -10.13 1.58 -17.17
CA PRO A 111 -11.37 0.82 -17.36
C PRO A 111 -11.15 -0.66 -17.67
N ASP A 112 -10.16 -0.97 -18.50
CA ASP A 112 -9.83 -2.35 -18.87
C ASP A 112 -9.31 -3.17 -17.68
N LEU A 113 -8.65 -2.52 -16.70
CA LEU A 113 -8.11 -3.18 -15.54
C LEU A 113 -9.19 -3.48 -14.49
N ILE A 114 -10.11 -2.53 -14.29
CA ILE A 114 -11.18 -2.64 -13.29
C ILE A 114 -12.46 -3.30 -13.84
N GLY A 115 -12.51 -3.60 -15.14
CA GLY A 115 -13.66 -4.24 -15.78
C GLY A 115 -14.91 -3.37 -15.81
N GLY A 116 -14.78 -2.03 -15.77
CA GLY A 116 -15.92 -1.12 -15.70
C GLY A 116 -15.57 0.35 -15.80
N HIS A 117 -16.49 1.19 -15.35
CA HIS A 117 -16.28 2.64 -15.34
C HIS A 117 -15.49 3.06 -14.10
N PRO A 118 -14.49 3.96 -14.23
CA PRO A 118 -13.85 4.60 -13.08
C PRO A 118 -14.89 5.35 -12.24
N LEU A 119 -14.64 5.44 -10.94
CA LEU A 119 -15.53 6.13 -10.00
C LEU A 119 -15.00 7.54 -9.70
N SER A 120 -15.88 8.53 -9.66
CA SER A 120 -15.55 9.93 -9.40
C SER A 120 -16.64 10.61 -8.58
N ALA A 121 -16.38 11.84 -8.13
CA ALA A 121 -17.39 12.69 -7.50
C ALA A 121 -18.45 13.20 -8.49
N SER A 122 -18.10 13.24 -9.78
CA SER A 122 -18.99 13.65 -10.88
C SER A 122 -18.70 12.79 -12.12
N ASP A 123 -19.62 12.77 -13.06
CA ASP A 123 -19.37 12.20 -14.39
C ASP A 123 -18.25 12.97 -15.10
N ASP A 124 -17.37 12.25 -15.79
CA ASP A 124 -16.30 12.81 -16.61
C ASP A 124 -16.24 12.11 -17.94
N GLU A 125 -16.58 12.84 -19.03
CA GLU A 125 -16.66 12.27 -20.38
C GLU A 125 -15.29 11.85 -20.93
N LYS A 126 -14.20 12.51 -20.50
CA LYS A 126 -12.86 12.24 -21.03
C LYS A 126 -12.30 10.92 -20.51
N THR A 127 -12.57 10.60 -19.26
CA THR A 127 -12.11 9.36 -18.63
C THR A 127 -13.18 8.27 -18.62
N GLY A 128 -14.41 8.61 -18.96
CA GLY A 128 -15.57 7.72 -18.83
C GLY A 128 -15.98 7.46 -17.38
N ALA A 129 -15.47 8.26 -16.44
CA ALA A 129 -15.78 8.09 -15.03
C ALA A 129 -17.25 8.42 -14.73
N ARG A 130 -17.80 7.70 -13.75
CA ARG A 130 -19.17 7.86 -13.26
C ARG A 130 -19.19 8.38 -11.84
N ALA A 131 -20.16 9.27 -11.57
CA ALA A 131 -20.40 9.77 -10.23
C ALA A 131 -20.79 8.63 -9.29
N VAL A 132 -20.21 8.64 -8.07
CA VAL A 132 -20.66 7.76 -6.99
C VAL A 132 -21.89 8.36 -6.31
N SER A 133 -22.85 7.49 -5.94
CA SER A 133 -23.97 7.91 -5.11
C SER A 133 -23.54 8.00 -3.64
N TYR A 134 -23.98 9.06 -2.97
CA TYR A 134 -23.78 9.24 -1.52
C TYR A 134 -25.00 8.78 -0.70
N THR A 135 -25.88 8.00 -1.33
CA THR A 135 -27.10 7.45 -0.66
C THR A 135 -26.84 6.06 -0.13
#